data_6e06a79f70e5507244dd0ac0fcf7f4d9
#
_entry.id   6e06a79f70e5507244dd0ac0fcf7f4d9
#
_cell.length_a   1.000
_cell.length_b   1.000
_cell.length_c   1.000
_cell.angle_alpha   90.00
_cell.angle_beta   90.00
_cell.angle_gamma   90.00
#
_symmetry.space_group_name_H-M   'P 1'
#
loop_
_entity.id
_entity.type
_entity.pdbx_description
1 polymer ?
#
loop_
_entity_poly.entity_id
_entity_poly.type
_entity_poly.pdbx_seq_one_letter_code
_entity_poly.pdbx_strand_id
1 'polypeptide(L)'
;IDASRAVEIVVSPGVDPRSPGLARYWQATLEGAPGMPRVIGEIALFAGACRAPIAAITGANAKSTVTTLLGEMARQSGKRVAVGGNLGIAALDLLAECPDAELYVLELSSFQLETTPRLGAATAAFLNLSEDHLDRHGDMAGYRAAKLAIFRGAEHAVVNAEDHLTWPDDVDLPVSRFTTRPPQPEEWGIAESGSEAAREPWLMHGEVPIMAVREMRLAGRHNQANGLAAMAMGERLGLSHEAMVRVLKRFAGLPHRGELVAEAHGIRWINDSKGTNVGATLAAIAGLGPTLGGRLIWLGGGMGKAADFTPLAEPLARHAREAVVFGADAARLAQALAGHVAITRCDDLKAAMARAGDIAEPGDCVLLSPACASLDQFSNYQARGEAFRAGAAAWLQTFDQQEAP
;
A
#
# COMPACT_ATOMS: atom_id res chain seq x y z
N ILE A 1 -8.88 0.91 -34.39
CA ILE A 1 -10.24 0.57 -33.90
C ILE A 1 -11.23 1.54 -34.56
N ASP A 2 -12.24 1.03 -35.25
CA ASP A 2 -13.36 1.82 -35.68
C ASP A 2 -14.50 1.68 -34.64
N ALA A 3 -14.69 2.70 -33.84
CA ALA A 3 -15.72 2.77 -32.81
C ALA A 3 -16.76 3.85 -33.11
N SER A 4 -16.91 4.27 -34.38
CA SER A 4 -17.78 5.39 -34.78
C SER A 4 -19.26 5.21 -34.41
N ARG A 5 -19.69 3.98 -34.12
CA ARG A 5 -21.07 3.65 -33.71
C ARG A 5 -21.19 3.37 -32.19
N ALA A 6 -20.10 3.39 -31.44
CA ALA A 6 -20.11 3.16 -29.99
C ALA A 6 -20.50 4.44 -29.25
N VAL A 7 -21.14 4.32 -28.12
CA VAL A 7 -21.35 5.42 -27.15
C VAL A 7 -20.18 5.50 -26.20
N GLU A 8 -19.64 4.35 -25.79
CA GLU A 8 -18.54 4.21 -24.87
C GLU A 8 -17.55 3.14 -25.34
N ILE A 9 -16.28 3.33 -25.04
CA ILE A 9 -15.19 2.38 -25.25
C ILE A 9 -14.69 2.00 -23.87
N VAL A 10 -14.95 0.76 -23.43
CA VAL A 10 -14.52 0.28 -22.15
C VAL A 10 -13.10 -0.31 -22.26
N VAL A 11 -12.18 0.16 -21.43
CA VAL A 11 -10.79 -0.28 -21.44
C VAL A 11 -10.41 -0.91 -20.10
N SER A 12 -9.58 -1.97 -20.18
CA SER A 12 -8.92 -2.53 -18.97
C SER A 12 -7.87 -1.55 -18.46
N PRO A 13 -7.59 -1.53 -17.14
CA PRO A 13 -6.60 -0.61 -16.55
C PRO A 13 -5.20 -0.72 -17.15
N GLY A 14 -4.80 -1.92 -17.63
CA GLY A 14 -3.51 -2.13 -18.31
C GLY A 14 -3.39 -1.51 -19.70
N VAL A 15 -4.51 -1.11 -20.33
CA VAL A 15 -4.51 -0.47 -21.64
C VAL A 15 -4.27 1.02 -21.48
N ASP A 16 -3.25 1.54 -22.17
CA ASP A 16 -3.03 2.99 -22.20
C ASP A 16 -4.06 3.68 -23.12
N PRO A 17 -4.93 4.56 -22.59
CA PRO A 17 -5.89 5.29 -23.40
C PRO A 17 -5.23 6.24 -24.42
N ARG A 18 -3.95 6.59 -24.22
CA ARG A 18 -3.14 7.41 -25.16
C ARG A 18 -2.54 6.58 -26.30
N SER A 19 -2.71 5.25 -26.31
CA SER A 19 -2.22 4.40 -27.40
C SER A 19 -2.81 4.83 -28.76
N PRO A 20 -2.09 4.65 -29.89
CA PRO A 20 -2.50 5.18 -31.21
C PRO A 20 -3.92 4.84 -31.63
N GLY A 21 -4.43 3.69 -31.24
CA GLY A 21 -5.81 3.26 -31.55
C GLY A 21 -6.90 3.94 -30.73
N LEU A 22 -6.57 4.51 -29.57
CA LEU A 22 -7.52 5.10 -28.62
C LEU A 22 -7.31 6.60 -28.43
N ALA A 23 -6.14 7.13 -28.72
CA ALA A 23 -5.74 8.50 -28.40
C ALA A 23 -6.77 9.57 -28.83
N ARG A 24 -7.35 9.46 -30.04
CA ARG A 24 -8.38 10.42 -30.53
C ARG A 24 -9.65 10.40 -29.67
N TYR A 25 -10.08 9.22 -29.23
CA TYR A 25 -11.26 9.06 -28.38
C TYR A 25 -10.98 9.50 -26.96
N TRP A 26 -9.76 9.25 -26.49
CA TRP A 26 -9.31 9.69 -25.18
C TRP A 26 -9.25 11.22 -25.08
N GLN A 27 -8.68 11.87 -26.08
CA GLN A 27 -8.66 13.35 -26.16
C GLN A 27 -10.09 13.92 -26.17
N ALA A 28 -10.97 13.36 -27.01
CA ALA A 28 -12.37 13.75 -27.05
C ALA A 28 -13.10 13.54 -25.69
N THR A 29 -12.73 12.48 -24.95
CA THR A 29 -13.26 12.22 -23.60
C THR A 29 -12.85 13.31 -22.62
N LEU A 30 -11.56 13.71 -22.63
CA LEU A 30 -11.04 14.77 -21.76
C LEU A 30 -11.66 16.15 -22.07
N GLU A 31 -11.92 16.42 -23.34
CA GLU A 31 -12.52 17.68 -23.81
C GLU A 31 -14.06 17.69 -23.69
N GLY A 32 -14.67 16.57 -23.37
CA GLY A 32 -16.14 16.43 -23.35
C GLY A 32 -16.78 16.60 -24.73
N ALA A 33 -16.10 16.22 -25.81
CA ALA A 33 -16.51 16.45 -27.19
C ALA A 33 -17.81 15.70 -27.50
N PRO A 34 -18.90 16.41 -27.93
CA PRO A 34 -20.17 15.79 -28.21
C PRO A 34 -20.09 14.87 -29.44
N GLY A 35 -20.81 13.76 -29.39
CA GLY A 35 -20.92 12.81 -30.50
C GLY A 35 -19.72 11.87 -30.68
N MET A 36 -18.71 11.97 -29.83
CA MET A 36 -17.59 11.02 -29.80
C MET A 36 -17.76 10.00 -28.67
N PRO A 37 -17.40 8.72 -28.90
CA PRO A 37 -17.42 7.71 -27.87
C PRO A 37 -16.47 8.10 -26.71
N ARG A 38 -16.95 7.95 -25.48
CA ARG A 38 -16.13 8.19 -24.29
C ARG A 38 -15.29 6.95 -23.98
N VAL A 39 -14.03 7.15 -23.64
CA VAL A 39 -13.16 6.10 -23.12
C VAL A 39 -13.30 6.05 -21.59
N ILE A 40 -13.79 4.92 -21.08
CA ILE A 40 -14.03 4.71 -19.65
C ILE A 40 -13.45 3.37 -19.20
N GLY A 41 -13.23 3.22 -17.89
CA GLY A 41 -12.83 1.96 -17.28
C GLY A 41 -13.98 1.24 -16.58
N GLU A 42 -13.67 0.05 -16.07
CA GLU A 42 -14.59 -0.78 -15.28
C GLU A 42 -15.19 -0.03 -14.08
N ILE A 43 -14.38 0.78 -13.39
CA ILE A 43 -14.82 1.52 -12.20
C ILE A 43 -15.87 2.58 -12.53
N ALA A 44 -15.85 3.15 -13.73
CA ALA A 44 -16.89 4.07 -14.20
C ALA A 44 -18.23 3.35 -14.38
N LEU A 45 -18.21 2.13 -14.93
CA LEU A 45 -19.42 1.27 -15.07
C LEU A 45 -19.94 0.87 -13.68
N PHE A 46 -19.04 0.44 -12.78
CA PHE A 46 -19.40 0.13 -11.40
C PHE A 46 -20.07 1.32 -10.72
N ALA A 47 -19.48 2.51 -10.78
CA ALA A 47 -20.03 3.73 -10.15
C ALA A 47 -21.43 4.09 -10.71
N GLY A 48 -21.66 3.87 -11.99
CA GLY A 48 -22.97 4.08 -12.63
C GLY A 48 -24.04 3.09 -12.17
N ALA A 49 -23.65 1.87 -11.83
CA ALA A 49 -24.56 0.78 -11.44
C ALA A 49 -24.75 0.67 -9.91
N CYS A 50 -23.75 1.03 -9.12
CA CYS A 50 -23.76 0.93 -7.68
C CYS A 50 -24.78 1.87 -7.04
N ARG A 51 -25.56 1.37 -6.07
CA ARG A 51 -26.56 2.16 -5.32
C ARG A 51 -26.20 2.35 -3.85
N ALA A 52 -25.35 1.48 -3.31
CA ALA A 52 -24.90 1.60 -1.92
C ALA A 52 -23.71 2.58 -1.85
N PRO A 53 -23.43 3.14 -0.65
CA PRO A 53 -22.26 3.97 -0.43
C PRO A 53 -20.96 3.29 -0.84
N ILE A 54 -20.03 4.07 -1.41
CA ILE A 54 -18.70 3.63 -1.81
C ILE A 54 -17.67 4.30 -0.89
N ALA A 55 -16.80 3.50 -0.29
CA ALA A 55 -15.58 3.96 0.35
C ALA A 55 -14.41 3.65 -0.59
N ALA A 56 -13.70 4.66 -1.08
CA ALA A 56 -12.66 4.49 -2.07
C ALA A 56 -11.28 4.82 -1.49
N ILE A 57 -10.29 3.98 -1.76
CA ILE A 57 -8.94 4.12 -1.22
C ILE A 57 -7.90 4.08 -2.35
N THR A 58 -7.06 5.12 -2.43
CA THR A 58 -5.87 5.16 -3.29
C THR A 58 -4.62 5.62 -2.52
N GLY A 59 -3.49 5.50 -3.17
CA GLY A 59 -2.17 5.88 -2.65
C GLY A 59 -1.08 5.18 -3.45
N ALA A 60 0.17 5.56 -3.28
CA ALA A 60 1.29 4.78 -3.76
C ALA A 60 1.36 3.46 -2.97
N ASN A 61 1.35 3.56 -1.64
CA ASN A 61 1.47 2.45 -0.70
C ASN A 61 0.26 2.35 0.24
N ALA A 62 0.18 1.29 1.04
CA ALA A 62 -0.80 1.02 2.09
C ALA A 62 -2.27 0.79 1.65
N LYS A 63 -2.62 1.01 0.40
CA LYS A 63 -3.99 0.84 -0.12
C LYS A 63 -4.69 -0.42 0.41
N SER A 64 -4.12 -1.59 0.17
CA SER A 64 -4.75 -2.87 0.54
C SER A 64 -4.90 -3.03 2.06
N THR A 65 -3.93 -2.53 2.84
CA THR A 65 -4.00 -2.56 4.31
C THR A 65 -5.19 -1.73 4.80
N VAL A 66 -5.30 -0.48 4.33
CA VAL A 66 -6.42 0.42 4.73
C VAL A 66 -7.76 -0.11 4.23
N THR A 67 -7.82 -0.61 2.99
CA THR A 67 -9.02 -1.21 2.40
C THR A 67 -9.50 -2.41 3.22
N THR A 68 -8.59 -3.30 3.61
CA THR A 68 -8.95 -4.47 4.43
C THR A 68 -9.33 -4.06 5.85
N LEU A 69 -8.57 -3.15 6.49
CA LEU A 69 -8.90 -2.63 7.82
C LEU A 69 -10.30 -2.04 7.84
N LEU A 70 -10.62 -1.14 6.90
CA LEU A 70 -11.93 -0.50 6.81
C LEU A 70 -13.04 -1.53 6.56
N GLY A 71 -12.81 -2.51 5.69
CA GLY A 71 -13.74 -3.61 5.45
C GLY A 71 -14.02 -4.41 6.71
N GLU A 72 -12.98 -4.78 7.48
CA GLU A 72 -13.14 -5.48 8.75
C GLU A 72 -13.84 -4.61 9.82
N MET A 73 -13.51 -3.32 9.90
CA MET A 73 -14.17 -2.37 10.81
C MET A 73 -15.66 -2.25 10.51
N ALA A 74 -16.02 -2.19 9.22
CA ALA A 74 -17.41 -2.12 8.81
C ALA A 74 -18.18 -3.43 9.11
N ARG A 75 -17.58 -4.60 8.84
CA ARG A 75 -18.17 -5.91 9.23
C ARG A 75 -18.35 -6.01 10.74
N GLN A 76 -17.33 -5.61 11.50
CA GLN A 76 -17.38 -5.64 12.96
C GLN A 76 -18.42 -4.64 13.52
N SER A 77 -18.78 -3.60 12.76
CA SER A 77 -19.88 -2.67 13.06
C SER A 77 -21.26 -3.19 12.60
N GLY A 78 -21.34 -4.42 12.10
CA GLY A 78 -22.60 -5.08 11.71
C GLY A 78 -23.06 -4.78 10.28
N LYS A 79 -22.24 -4.14 9.42
CA LYS A 79 -22.61 -3.88 8.02
C LYS A 79 -22.31 -5.08 7.12
N ARG A 80 -23.16 -5.32 6.12
CA ARG A 80 -22.84 -6.21 4.99
C ARG A 80 -21.92 -5.46 4.02
N VAL A 81 -20.66 -5.88 3.93
CA VAL A 81 -19.60 -5.15 3.23
C VAL A 81 -19.00 -6.00 2.13
N ALA A 82 -18.94 -5.45 0.93
CA ALA A 82 -18.18 -5.98 -0.19
C ALA A 82 -16.83 -5.24 -0.29
N VAL A 83 -15.73 -5.98 -0.42
CA VAL A 83 -14.36 -5.44 -0.46
C VAL A 83 -13.66 -5.95 -1.72
N GLY A 84 -13.12 -5.04 -2.55
CA GLY A 84 -12.43 -5.44 -3.77
C GLY A 84 -11.87 -4.28 -4.59
N GLY A 85 -11.95 -4.39 -5.92
CA GLY A 85 -11.40 -3.44 -6.88
C GLY A 85 -10.01 -3.84 -7.37
N ASN A 86 -8.98 -3.06 -7.09
CA ASN A 86 -7.59 -3.44 -7.40
C ASN A 86 -7.03 -4.52 -6.43
N LEU A 87 -7.80 -4.89 -5.45
CA LEU A 87 -7.53 -5.95 -4.48
C LEU A 87 -8.63 -7.02 -4.59
N GLY A 88 -8.24 -8.29 -4.76
CA GLY A 88 -9.20 -9.40 -4.74
C GLY A 88 -10.16 -9.39 -5.94
N ILE A 89 -11.46 -9.29 -5.67
CA ILE A 89 -12.53 -9.36 -6.66
C ILE A 89 -12.66 -8.03 -7.40
N ALA A 90 -12.84 -8.06 -8.71
CA ALA A 90 -13.08 -6.87 -9.53
C ALA A 90 -14.38 -6.15 -9.11
N ALA A 91 -14.42 -4.82 -9.26
CA ALA A 91 -15.54 -4.05 -8.72
C ALA A 91 -16.90 -4.43 -9.33
N LEU A 92 -16.95 -4.70 -10.64
CA LEU A 92 -18.21 -5.13 -11.29
C LEU A 92 -18.66 -6.51 -10.80
N ASP A 93 -17.72 -7.43 -10.55
CA ASP A 93 -18.05 -8.76 -10.06
C ASP A 93 -18.62 -8.69 -8.63
N LEU A 94 -18.16 -7.71 -7.81
CA LEU A 94 -18.74 -7.47 -6.48
C LEU A 94 -20.22 -7.11 -6.52
N LEU A 95 -20.69 -6.39 -7.55
CA LEU A 95 -22.12 -6.09 -7.69
C LEU A 95 -22.95 -7.36 -7.94
N ALA A 96 -22.38 -8.32 -8.64
CA ALA A 96 -23.05 -9.59 -8.92
C ALA A 96 -22.99 -10.56 -7.73
N GLU A 97 -21.83 -10.62 -7.05
CA GLU A 97 -21.58 -11.56 -5.93
C GLU A 97 -22.17 -11.06 -4.61
N CYS A 98 -22.25 -9.75 -4.41
CA CYS A 98 -22.70 -9.11 -3.17
C CYS A 98 -23.80 -8.06 -3.42
N PRO A 99 -24.93 -8.42 -4.06
CA PRO A 99 -25.97 -7.44 -4.44
C PRO A 99 -26.60 -6.74 -3.23
N ASP A 100 -26.60 -7.39 -2.07
CA ASP A 100 -27.17 -6.86 -0.82
C ASP A 100 -26.14 -6.12 0.05
N ALA A 101 -24.97 -5.79 -0.47
CA ALA A 101 -23.98 -5.03 0.27
C ALA A 101 -24.51 -3.63 0.64
N GLU A 102 -24.31 -3.25 1.90
CA GLU A 102 -24.66 -1.93 2.43
C GLU A 102 -23.51 -0.92 2.30
N LEU A 103 -22.32 -1.42 1.93
CA LEU A 103 -21.12 -0.64 1.71
C LEU A 103 -20.18 -1.39 0.77
N TYR A 104 -19.65 -0.70 -0.22
CA TYR A 104 -18.54 -1.18 -1.05
C TYR A 104 -17.25 -0.46 -0.64
N VAL A 105 -16.22 -1.21 -0.26
CA VAL A 105 -14.88 -0.69 0.08
C VAL A 105 -13.92 -1.07 -1.03
N LEU A 106 -13.47 -0.09 -1.80
CA LEU A 106 -12.70 -0.30 -3.02
C LEU A 106 -11.26 0.19 -2.90
N GLU A 107 -10.31 -0.70 -3.14
CA GLU A 107 -8.95 -0.30 -3.49
C GLU A 107 -8.91 0.15 -4.96
N LEU A 108 -8.36 1.33 -5.24
CA LEU A 108 -8.27 1.85 -6.60
C LEU A 108 -6.83 2.25 -6.98
N SER A 109 -6.39 1.74 -8.12
CA SER A 109 -5.12 2.14 -8.74
C SER A 109 -5.26 3.46 -9.50
N SER A 110 -4.11 4.11 -9.81
CA SER A 110 -4.09 5.29 -10.68
C SER A 110 -4.62 4.98 -12.08
N PHE A 111 -4.39 3.76 -12.60
CA PHE A 111 -4.84 3.33 -13.91
C PHE A 111 -6.38 3.20 -13.99
N GLN A 112 -7.01 2.72 -12.93
CA GLN A 112 -8.46 2.66 -12.83
C GLN A 112 -9.07 4.07 -12.70
N LEU A 113 -8.46 4.90 -11.85
CA LEU A 113 -8.94 6.27 -11.59
C LEU A 113 -8.79 7.18 -12.83
N GLU A 114 -7.73 6.99 -13.63
CA GLU A 114 -7.49 7.74 -14.86
C GLU A 114 -8.70 7.69 -15.80
N THR A 115 -9.32 6.52 -15.93
CA THR A 115 -10.47 6.28 -16.82
C THR A 115 -11.83 6.32 -16.10
N THR A 116 -11.88 6.93 -14.90
CA THR A 116 -13.09 7.10 -14.10
C THR A 116 -13.46 8.58 -14.03
N PRO A 117 -14.40 9.06 -14.87
CA PRO A 117 -14.78 10.48 -14.92
C PRO A 117 -15.37 10.99 -13.61
N ARG A 118 -16.17 10.17 -12.93
CA ARG A 118 -16.79 10.46 -11.64
C ARG A 118 -17.02 9.16 -10.88
N LEU A 119 -16.50 9.10 -9.63
CA LEU A 119 -16.69 7.95 -8.76
C LEU A 119 -17.91 8.13 -7.84
N GLY A 120 -18.10 9.32 -7.26
CA GLY A 120 -19.21 9.59 -6.36
C GLY A 120 -19.10 8.84 -5.04
N ALA A 121 -17.90 8.73 -4.47
CA ALA A 121 -17.67 8.03 -3.21
C ALA A 121 -18.27 8.81 -2.02
N ALA A 122 -18.90 8.12 -1.07
CA ALA A 122 -19.33 8.70 0.21
C ALA A 122 -18.11 9.14 1.04
N THR A 123 -17.01 8.39 0.97
CA THR A 123 -15.71 8.83 1.50
C THR A 123 -14.59 8.31 0.59
N ALA A 124 -13.61 9.15 0.32
CA ALA A 124 -12.46 8.83 -0.51
C ALA A 124 -11.15 9.15 0.21
N ALA A 125 -10.20 8.22 0.23
CA ALA A 125 -8.90 8.40 0.85
C ALA A 125 -7.76 8.41 -0.16
N PHE A 126 -6.88 9.41 -0.08
CA PHE A 126 -5.59 9.42 -0.74
C PHE A 126 -4.50 9.41 0.33
N LEU A 127 -3.85 8.25 0.50
CA LEU A 127 -3.05 7.95 1.68
C LEU A 127 -1.64 8.54 1.64
N ASN A 128 -0.98 8.48 0.49
CA ASN A 128 0.40 8.93 0.27
C ASN A 128 0.73 8.92 -1.23
N LEU A 129 1.76 9.69 -1.59
CA LEU A 129 2.30 9.70 -2.94
C LEU A 129 3.83 9.56 -2.87
N SER A 130 4.36 8.58 -3.58
CA SER A 130 5.79 8.39 -3.82
C SER A 130 5.98 7.90 -5.25
N GLU A 131 7.18 8.07 -5.78
CA GLU A 131 7.51 7.72 -7.16
C GLU A 131 7.16 6.26 -7.48
N ASP A 132 6.28 6.07 -8.45
CA ASP A 132 5.90 4.79 -9.06
C ASP A 132 5.18 5.07 -10.38
N HIS A 133 5.19 4.10 -11.31
CA HIS A 133 4.41 4.16 -12.56
C HIS A 133 4.65 5.41 -13.45
N LEU A 134 5.84 6.03 -13.40
CA LEU A 134 6.17 7.19 -14.24
C LEU A 134 6.27 6.82 -15.74
N ASP A 135 6.54 5.56 -16.06
CA ASP A 135 6.45 4.98 -17.38
C ASP A 135 5.05 5.15 -18.01
N ARG A 136 3.99 5.14 -17.18
CA ARG A 136 2.59 5.34 -17.62
C ARG A 136 2.15 6.80 -17.56
N HIS A 137 2.47 7.51 -16.47
CA HIS A 137 1.94 8.83 -16.18
C HIS A 137 2.85 9.98 -16.62
N GLY A 138 4.09 9.68 -17.08
CA GLY A 138 5.08 10.64 -17.53
C GLY A 138 5.90 11.23 -16.39
N ASP A 139 5.26 11.83 -15.40
CA ASP A 139 5.90 12.44 -14.24
C ASP A 139 5.03 12.32 -12.96
N MET A 140 5.55 12.88 -11.86
CA MET A 140 4.83 12.88 -10.58
C MET A 140 3.55 13.72 -10.61
N ALA A 141 3.49 14.77 -11.44
CA ALA A 141 2.28 15.60 -11.56
C ALA A 141 1.16 14.83 -12.25
N GLY A 142 1.47 14.11 -13.36
CA GLY A 142 0.53 13.22 -14.03
C GLY A 142 0.07 12.08 -13.14
N TYR A 143 0.98 11.48 -12.37
CA TYR A 143 0.64 10.42 -11.41
C TYR A 143 -0.28 10.92 -10.29
N ARG A 144 0.01 12.12 -9.73
CA ARG A 144 -0.86 12.79 -8.75
C ARG A 144 -2.23 13.08 -9.34
N ALA A 145 -2.30 13.68 -10.53
CA ALA A 145 -3.55 14.02 -11.20
C ALA A 145 -4.45 12.80 -11.42
N ALA A 146 -3.87 11.66 -11.84
CA ALA A 146 -4.60 10.40 -11.98
C ALA A 146 -5.20 9.93 -10.64
N LYS A 147 -4.48 10.05 -9.53
CA LYS A 147 -4.98 9.65 -8.19
C LYS A 147 -6.00 10.63 -7.63
N LEU A 148 -5.86 11.93 -7.85
CA LEU A 148 -6.83 12.94 -7.42
C LEU A 148 -8.22 12.73 -8.02
N ALA A 149 -8.33 11.99 -9.13
CA ALA A 149 -9.60 11.61 -9.70
C ALA A 149 -10.51 10.84 -8.71
N ILE A 150 -9.96 10.25 -7.64
CA ILE A 150 -10.73 9.59 -6.58
C ILE A 150 -11.72 10.53 -5.89
N PHE A 151 -11.40 11.82 -5.85
CA PHE A 151 -12.25 12.85 -5.21
C PHE A 151 -13.35 13.38 -6.12
N ARG A 152 -13.38 13.00 -7.41
CA ARG A 152 -14.41 13.50 -8.33
C ARG A 152 -15.80 13.05 -7.91
N GLY A 153 -16.58 14.01 -7.39
CA GLY A 153 -17.91 13.80 -6.86
C GLY A 153 -17.97 13.05 -5.53
N ALA A 154 -16.87 12.96 -4.81
CA ALA A 154 -16.85 12.46 -3.44
C ALA A 154 -17.58 13.41 -2.50
N GLU A 155 -18.22 12.88 -1.45
CA GLU A 155 -18.87 13.68 -0.41
C GLU A 155 -17.88 14.11 0.68
N HIS A 156 -16.82 13.33 0.89
CA HIS A 156 -15.79 13.59 1.91
C HIS A 156 -14.44 13.03 1.49
N ALA A 157 -13.37 13.80 1.73
CA ALA A 157 -11.99 13.39 1.53
C ALA A 157 -11.30 13.01 2.84
N VAL A 158 -10.43 11.98 2.79
CA VAL A 158 -9.51 11.63 3.89
C VAL A 158 -8.09 11.72 3.34
N VAL A 159 -7.26 12.56 3.94
CA VAL A 159 -5.93 12.89 3.44
C VAL A 159 -4.85 12.83 4.52
N ASN A 160 -3.61 12.65 4.11
CA ASN A 160 -2.45 12.69 4.98
C ASN A 160 -2.03 14.15 5.23
N ALA A 161 -2.06 14.58 6.49
CA ALA A 161 -1.63 15.93 6.87
C ALA A 161 -0.12 16.14 6.66
N GLU A 162 0.67 15.06 6.60
CA GLU A 162 2.12 15.11 6.38
C GLU A 162 2.51 15.05 4.89
N ASP A 163 1.53 14.83 3.96
CA ASP A 163 1.74 14.74 2.52
C ASP A 163 0.70 15.56 1.75
N HIS A 164 1.02 16.83 1.52
CA HIS A 164 0.14 17.78 0.82
C HIS A 164 -0.18 17.37 -0.63
N LEU A 165 0.60 16.49 -1.24
CA LEU A 165 0.32 15.98 -2.57
C LEU A 165 -0.94 15.10 -2.61
N THR A 166 -1.40 14.65 -1.44
CA THR A 166 -2.64 13.85 -1.30
C THR A 166 -3.91 14.69 -1.20
N TRP A 167 -3.78 16.01 -1.06
CA TRP A 167 -4.92 16.88 -0.80
C TRP A 167 -5.70 17.18 -2.08
N PRO A 168 -7.06 17.22 -2.02
CA PRO A 168 -7.87 17.60 -3.16
C PRO A 168 -7.57 19.03 -3.60
N ASP A 169 -7.71 19.30 -4.89
CA ASP A 169 -7.62 20.65 -5.42
C ASP A 169 -8.95 21.43 -5.24
N ASP A 170 -10.05 20.72 -4.99
CA ASP A 170 -11.36 21.27 -4.66
C ASP A 170 -11.38 21.70 -3.18
N VAL A 171 -11.42 23.01 -2.95
CA VAL A 171 -11.37 23.60 -1.61
C VAL A 171 -12.71 23.47 -0.84
N ASP A 172 -13.80 23.21 -1.55
CA ASP A 172 -15.14 23.08 -0.94
C ASP A 172 -15.44 21.64 -0.47
N LEU A 173 -14.64 20.65 -0.91
CA LEU A 173 -14.79 19.27 -0.47
C LEU A 173 -14.42 19.13 1.01
N PRO A 174 -15.32 18.65 1.89
CA PRO A 174 -15.00 18.42 3.30
C PRO A 174 -13.84 17.42 3.47
N VAL A 175 -12.90 17.73 4.36
CA VAL A 175 -11.65 16.98 4.53
C VAL A 175 -11.47 16.56 5.99
N SER A 176 -11.26 15.27 6.23
CA SER A 176 -10.64 14.75 7.46
C SER A 176 -9.15 14.50 7.22
N ARG A 177 -8.33 14.84 8.20
CA ARG A 177 -6.88 14.66 8.12
C ARG A 177 -6.39 13.62 9.09
N PHE A 178 -5.39 12.84 8.70
CA PHE A 178 -4.67 11.96 9.61
C PHE A 178 -3.17 12.27 9.57
N THR A 179 -2.51 12.10 10.70
CA THR A 179 -1.08 12.33 10.89
C THR A 179 -0.49 11.37 11.91
N THR A 180 0.81 11.14 11.87
CA THR A 180 1.52 10.41 12.93
C THR A 180 2.12 11.33 14.00
N ARG A 181 1.78 12.62 13.97
CA ARG A 181 2.15 13.66 14.93
C ARG A 181 0.97 13.97 15.85
N PRO A 182 1.17 14.80 16.90
CA PRO A 182 0.06 15.34 17.67
C PRO A 182 -0.95 16.05 16.76
N PRO A 183 -2.25 15.66 16.84
CA PRO A 183 -3.26 16.18 15.95
C PRO A 183 -3.68 17.60 16.31
N GLN A 184 -4.12 18.36 15.31
CA GLN A 184 -4.92 19.57 15.50
C GLN A 184 -6.37 19.17 15.90
N PRO A 185 -7.21 20.13 16.35
CA PRO A 185 -8.64 19.85 16.52
C PRO A 185 -9.24 19.19 15.27
N GLU A 186 -10.06 18.15 15.46
CA GLU A 186 -10.70 17.36 14.39
C GLU A 186 -9.75 16.53 13.50
N GLU A 187 -8.44 16.52 13.77
CA GLU A 187 -7.50 15.62 13.10
C GLU A 187 -7.36 14.29 13.85
N TRP A 188 -7.07 13.25 13.10
CA TRP A 188 -6.66 11.96 13.64
C TRP A 188 -5.14 11.92 13.75
N GLY A 189 -4.61 11.60 14.93
CA GLY A 189 -3.16 11.68 15.14
C GLY A 189 -2.65 10.81 16.28
N ILE A 190 -1.40 11.05 16.68
CA ILE A 190 -0.75 10.36 17.79
C ILE A 190 -0.20 11.39 18.77
N ALA A 191 -0.61 11.31 20.02
CA ALA A 191 -0.06 12.13 21.08
C ALA A 191 0.10 11.33 22.37
N GLU A 192 0.95 11.84 23.27
CA GLU A 192 1.11 11.30 24.60
C GLU A 192 -0.16 11.52 25.42
N SER A 193 -0.71 10.46 25.99
CA SER A 193 -1.88 10.52 26.89
C SER A 193 -1.68 9.58 28.08
N GLY A 194 -2.41 9.81 29.17
CA GLY A 194 -2.32 9.06 30.41
C GLY A 194 -1.97 9.94 31.62
N SER A 195 -1.79 9.33 32.79
CA SER A 195 -1.35 10.03 34.00
C SER A 195 0.13 10.45 33.90
N GLU A 196 0.54 11.44 34.68
CA GLU A 196 1.92 11.93 34.70
C GLU A 196 2.98 10.82 34.90
N ALA A 197 2.62 9.75 35.63
CA ALA A 197 3.46 8.60 35.92
C ALA A 197 3.43 7.51 34.84
N ALA A 198 2.49 7.58 33.88
CA ALA A 198 2.26 6.55 32.84
C ALA A 198 1.81 7.16 31.52
N ARG A 199 2.56 8.16 31.02
CA ARG A 199 2.33 8.73 29.69
C ARG A 199 2.88 7.77 28.63
N GLU A 200 2.05 7.54 27.62
CA GLU A 200 2.37 6.71 26.48
C GLU A 200 1.69 7.20 25.20
N PRO A 201 2.15 6.83 24.00
CA PRO A 201 1.52 7.19 22.74
C PRO A 201 0.11 6.58 22.60
N TRP A 202 -0.86 7.41 22.22
CA TRP A 202 -2.25 7.04 21.93
C TRP A 202 -2.64 7.48 20.53
N LEU A 203 -3.49 6.71 19.88
CA LEU A 203 -4.28 7.18 18.75
C LEU A 203 -5.33 8.15 19.30
N MET A 204 -5.38 9.33 18.68
CA MET A 204 -6.19 10.47 19.11
C MET A 204 -7.13 10.91 18.00
N HIS A 205 -8.28 11.47 18.37
CA HIS A 205 -9.09 12.31 17.49
C HIS A 205 -9.20 13.70 18.15
N GLY A 206 -8.50 14.69 17.62
CA GLY A 206 -8.25 15.95 18.33
C GLY A 206 -7.62 15.68 19.70
N GLU A 207 -8.27 16.14 20.74
CA GLU A 207 -7.85 15.93 22.13
C GLU A 207 -8.37 14.62 22.76
N VAL A 208 -9.23 13.86 22.06
CA VAL A 208 -9.85 12.66 22.59
C VAL A 208 -8.95 11.43 22.38
N PRO A 209 -8.48 10.78 23.45
CA PRO A 209 -7.72 9.53 23.34
C PRO A 209 -8.67 8.38 22.96
N ILE A 210 -8.28 7.59 21.96
CA ILE A 210 -9.07 6.48 21.41
C ILE A 210 -8.55 5.13 21.89
N MET A 211 -7.25 4.86 21.69
CA MET A 211 -6.60 3.64 22.17
C MET A 211 -5.09 3.83 22.29
N ALA A 212 -4.46 3.13 23.23
CA ALA A 212 -3.00 3.13 23.35
C ALA A 212 -2.37 2.46 22.13
N VAL A 213 -1.31 3.07 21.59
CA VAL A 213 -0.60 2.56 20.39
C VAL A 213 -0.05 1.15 20.62
N ARG A 214 0.40 0.82 21.84
CA ARG A 214 0.89 -0.53 22.20
C ARG A 214 -0.16 -1.64 22.07
N GLU A 215 -1.46 -1.28 22.06
CA GLU A 215 -2.54 -2.25 21.89
C GLU A 215 -2.82 -2.59 20.42
N MET A 216 -2.23 -1.83 19.48
CA MET A 216 -2.30 -2.19 18.05
C MET A 216 -1.51 -3.48 17.79
N ARG A 217 -2.17 -4.43 17.16
CA ARG A 217 -1.50 -5.68 16.76
C ARG A 217 -0.42 -5.45 15.71
N LEU A 218 -0.65 -4.55 14.75
CA LEU A 218 0.31 -4.15 13.73
C LEU A 218 1.23 -3.06 14.27
N ALA A 219 2.51 -3.40 14.42
CA ALA A 219 3.54 -2.46 14.84
C ALA A 219 4.00 -1.55 13.69
N GLY A 220 4.63 -0.43 14.08
CA GLY A 220 5.30 0.49 13.18
C GLY A 220 4.47 1.71 12.80
N ARG A 221 5.18 2.85 12.65
CA ARG A 221 4.57 4.17 12.44
C ARG A 221 3.68 4.23 11.18
N HIS A 222 4.08 3.55 10.10
CA HIS A 222 3.28 3.47 8.90
C HIS A 222 1.95 2.72 9.11
N ASN A 223 1.92 1.69 9.98
CA ASN A 223 0.69 0.99 10.32
C ASN A 223 -0.21 1.79 11.25
N GLN A 224 0.37 2.62 12.11
CA GLN A 224 -0.37 3.61 12.89
C GLN A 224 -1.10 4.60 11.96
N ALA A 225 -0.39 5.15 10.95
CA ALA A 225 -1.01 5.99 9.92
C ALA A 225 -2.14 5.28 9.17
N ASN A 226 -1.96 4.00 8.82
CA ASN A 226 -2.97 3.18 8.16
C ASN A 226 -4.22 3.00 9.04
N GLY A 227 -4.03 2.76 10.34
CA GLY A 227 -5.10 2.66 11.32
C GLY A 227 -5.88 3.97 11.44
N LEU A 228 -5.17 5.11 11.56
CA LEU A 228 -5.78 6.45 11.64
C LEU A 228 -6.58 6.80 10.38
N ALA A 229 -6.04 6.51 9.19
CA ALA A 229 -6.76 6.71 7.93
C ALA A 229 -8.05 5.87 7.86
N ALA A 230 -7.98 4.58 8.27
CA ALA A 230 -9.15 3.70 8.31
C ALA A 230 -10.19 4.19 9.33
N MET A 231 -9.76 4.69 10.50
CA MET A 231 -10.66 5.26 11.51
C MET A 231 -11.32 6.55 11.03
N ALA A 232 -10.58 7.45 10.39
CA ALA A 232 -11.12 8.68 9.80
C ALA A 232 -12.20 8.39 8.75
N MET A 233 -11.98 7.40 7.88
CA MET A 233 -12.99 6.95 6.93
C MET A 233 -14.19 6.29 7.64
N GLY A 234 -13.91 5.43 8.63
CA GLY A 234 -14.92 4.70 9.38
C GLY A 234 -15.88 5.63 10.12
N GLU A 235 -15.37 6.71 10.70
CA GLU A 235 -16.19 7.74 11.34
C GLU A 235 -17.18 8.37 10.34
N ARG A 236 -16.71 8.74 9.14
CA ARG A 236 -17.59 9.31 8.08
C ARG A 236 -18.64 8.33 7.58
N LEU A 237 -18.39 7.03 7.71
CA LEU A 237 -19.34 5.96 7.37
C LEU A 237 -20.26 5.57 8.54
N GLY A 238 -20.15 6.25 9.68
CA GLY A 238 -20.93 5.97 10.88
C GLY A 238 -20.61 4.64 11.54
N LEU A 239 -19.35 4.17 11.45
CA LEU A 239 -18.90 2.94 12.09
C LEU A 239 -18.70 3.16 13.60
N SER A 240 -18.95 2.13 14.39
CA SER A 240 -18.73 2.18 15.84
C SER A 240 -17.24 2.28 16.18
N HIS A 241 -16.85 3.26 16.99
CA HIS A 241 -15.48 3.42 17.49
C HIS A 241 -14.99 2.15 18.20
N GLU A 242 -15.84 1.51 19.01
CA GLU A 242 -15.50 0.26 19.68
C GLU A 242 -15.20 -0.88 18.69
N ALA A 243 -15.98 -0.97 17.60
CA ALA A 243 -15.76 -1.96 16.55
C ALA A 243 -14.42 -1.71 15.85
N MET A 244 -14.11 -0.45 15.52
CA MET A 244 -12.84 -0.07 14.88
C MET A 244 -11.64 -0.40 15.78
N VAL A 245 -11.71 -0.06 17.06
CA VAL A 245 -10.66 -0.39 18.05
C VAL A 245 -10.47 -1.90 18.17
N ARG A 246 -11.56 -2.70 18.25
CA ARG A 246 -11.46 -4.16 18.28
C ARG A 246 -10.72 -4.73 17.06
N VAL A 247 -10.91 -4.14 15.88
CA VAL A 247 -10.20 -4.56 14.67
C VAL A 247 -8.71 -4.22 14.79
N LEU A 248 -8.34 -3.00 15.17
CA LEU A 248 -6.93 -2.60 15.32
C LEU A 248 -6.16 -3.47 16.32
N LYS A 249 -6.83 -3.92 17.40
CA LYS A 249 -6.24 -4.83 18.40
C LYS A 249 -5.98 -6.25 17.86
N ARG A 250 -6.66 -6.68 16.79
CA ARG A 250 -6.61 -8.06 16.30
C ARG A 250 -5.98 -8.21 14.92
N PHE A 251 -6.01 -7.17 14.10
CA PHE A 251 -5.58 -7.22 12.71
C PHE A 251 -4.07 -7.45 12.62
N ALA A 252 -3.69 -8.66 12.20
CA ALA A 252 -2.28 -9.09 12.14
C ALA A 252 -1.54 -8.66 10.85
N GLY A 253 -2.21 -7.93 9.95
CA GLY A 253 -1.65 -7.55 8.65
C GLY A 253 -2.13 -8.43 7.50
N LEU A 254 -1.57 -8.15 6.34
CA LEU A 254 -1.82 -8.91 5.12
C LEU A 254 -0.59 -9.75 4.78
N PRO A 255 -0.78 -10.91 4.14
CA PRO A 255 0.34 -11.69 3.61
C PRO A 255 1.26 -10.83 2.73
N HIS A 256 2.56 -11.07 2.82
CA HIS A 256 3.60 -10.39 2.05
C HIS A 256 3.72 -8.88 2.29
N ARG A 257 3.28 -8.38 3.46
CA ARG A 257 3.37 -6.96 3.88
C ARG A 257 3.91 -6.84 5.29
N GLY A 258 5.24 -6.85 5.43
CA GLY A 258 5.91 -6.84 6.72
C GLY A 258 5.60 -8.08 7.57
N GLU A 259 5.29 -9.19 6.94
CA GLU A 259 4.86 -10.44 7.56
C GLU A 259 6.05 -11.20 8.17
N LEU A 260 6.01 -11.47 9.46
CA LEU A 260 6.97 -12.38 10.10
C LEU A 260 6.68 -13.81 9.64
N VAL A 261 7.60 -14.43 8.90
CA VAL A 261 7.42 -15.78 8.33
C VAL A 261 8.26 -16.84 9.00
N ALA A 262 9.35 -16.45 9.68
CA ALA A 262 10.20 -17.35 10.45
C ALA A 262 10.94 -16.58 11.56
N GLU A 263 11.17 -17.24 12.69
CA GLU A 263 12.00 -16.75 13.78
C GLU A 263 12.66 -17.93 14.50
N ALA A 264 14.00 -17.92 14.56
CA ALA A 264 14.81 -18.89 15.31
C ALA A 264 16.14 -18.25 15.71
N HIS A 265 16.70 -18.69 16.85
CA HIS A 265 18.01 -18.23 17.36
C HIS A 265 18.15 -16.70 17.41
N GLY A 266 17.04 -15.97 17.64
CA GLY A 266 17.02 -14.52 17.65
C GLY A 266 17.09 -13.87 16.26
N ILE A 267 17.03 -14.64 15.17
CA ILE A 267 16.99 -14.17 13.78
C ILE A 267 15.55 -14.19 13.27
N ARG A 268 15.08 -13.07 12.71
CA ARG A 268 13.73 -12.93 12.16
C ARG A 268 13.77 -12.84 10.64
N TRP A 269 12.81 -13.49 9.97
CA TRP A 269 12.59 -13.39 8.53
C TRP A 269 11.27 -12.70 8.25
N ILE A 270 11.34 -11.54 7.58
CA ILE A 270 10.18 -10.69 7.32
C ILE A 270 9.92 -10.58 5.82
N ASN A 271 8.71 -10.99 5.43
CA ASN A 271 8.22 -11.00 4.07
C ASN A 271 7.43 -9.71 3.77
N ASP A 272 8.06 -8.80 3.06
CA ASP A 272 7.44 -7.60 2.51
C ASP A 272 7.55 -7.58 0.98
N SER A 273 7.28 -8.73 0.34
CA SER A 273 7.37 -8.90 -1.11
C SER A 273 6.49 -7.89 -1.90
N LYS A 274 5.46 -7.32 -1.26
CA LYS A 274 4.62 -6.25 -1.82
C LYS A 274 5.34 -4.89 -1.86
N GLY A 275 6.48 -4.72 -1.20
CA GLY A 275 7.34 -3.54 -1.27
C GLY A 275 8.01 -3.40 -2.65
N THR A 276 7.20 -3.13 -3.70
CA THR A 276 7.61 -3.14 -5.11
C THR A 276 8.12 -1.78 -5.61
N ASN A 277 8.32 -0.82 -4.72
CA ASN A 277 8.89 0.48 -5.01
C ASN A 277 9.78 0.97 -3.86
N VAL A 278 10.60 1.97 -4.14
CA VAL A 278 11.58 2.54 -3.19
C VAL A 278 10.90 3.07 -1.92
N GLY A 279 9.76 3.77 -2.06
CA GLY A 279 9.04 4.34 -0.91
C GLY A 279 8.52 3.28 0.06
N ALA A 280 8.05 2.14 -0.43
CA ALA A 280 7.63 1.01 0.41
C ALA A 280 8.83 0.44 1.20
N THR A 281 9.95 0.23 0.53
CA THR A 281 11.18 -0.28 1.16
C THR A 281 11.72 0.69 2.21
N LEU A 282 11.71 1.99 1.94
CA LEU A 282 12.09 3.01 2.93
C LEU A 282 11.22 2.95 4.17
N ALA A 283 9.89 2.81 4.00
CA ALA A 283 8.98 2.66 5.13
C ALA A 283 9.25 1.38 5.95
N ALA A 284 9.56 0.26 5.29
CA ALA A 284 9.90 -0.99 5.95
C ALA A 284 11.21 -0.86 6.75
N ILE A 285 12.26 -0.28 6.17
CA ILE A 285 13.55 -0.06 6.85
C ILE A 285 13.38 0.88 8.04
N ALA A 286 12.67 2.00 7.87
CA ALA A 286 12.42 2.98 8.93
C ALA A 286 11.57 2.40 10.07
N GLY A 287 10.65 1.48 9.77
CA GLY A 287 9.82 0.83 10.77
C GLY A 287 10.53 -0.27 11.55
N LEU A 288 11.40 -1.03 10.91
CA LEU A 288 12.08 -2.19 11.50
C LEU A 288 13.45 -1.83 12.06
N GLY A 289 14.27 -1.09 11.30
CA GLY A 289 15.68 -0.84 11.64
C GLY A 289 15.92 -0.37 13.07
N PRO A 290 15.22 0.65 13.58
CA PRO A 290 15.39 1.16 14.95
C PRO A 290 14.96 0.18 16.05
N THR A 291 14.20 -0.88 15.72
CA THR A 291 13.64 -1.83 16.70
C THR A 291 14.48 -3.09 16.87
N LEU A 292 15.52 -3.26 16.07
CA LEU A 292 16.37 -4.44 16.07
C LEU A 292 17.44 -4.38 17.17
N GLY A 293 17.71 -5.52 17.79
CA GLY A 293 18.89 -5.71 18.63
C GLY A 293 20.18 -5.92 17.80
N GLY A 294 20.04 -6.40 16.57
CA GLY A 294 21.07 -6.57 15.54
C GLY A 294 20.88 -5.64 14.35
N ARG A 295 21.07 -6.14 13.13
CA ARG A 295 21.02 -5.37 11.89
C ARG A 295 20.09 -6.01 10.87
N LEU A 296 19.71 -5.25 9.84
CA LEU A 296 18.98 -5.78 8.67
C LEU A 296 19.95 -6.51 7.74
N ILE A 297 19.51 -7.62 7.19
CA ILE A 297 20.03 -8.19 5.95
C ILE A 297 18.94 -7.94 4.92
N TRP A 298 19.16 -6.95 4.07
CA TRP A 298 18.15 -6.52 3.12
C TRP A 298 18.23 -7.28 1.80
N LEU A 299 17.12 -7.89 1.39
CA LEU A 299 16.96 -8.55 0.09
C LEU A 299 16.21 -7.62 -0.86
N GLY A 300 16.92 -7.11 -1.87
CA GLY A 300 16.36 -6.18 -2.85
C GLY A 300 16.56 -6.65 -4.29
N GLY A 301 15.56 -6.39 -5.16
CA GLY A 301 15.72 -6.74 -6.56
C GLY A 301 14.46 -7.10 -7.33
N GLY A 302 14.63 -7.23 -8.65
CA GLY A 302 13.58 -7.41 -9.63
C GLY A 302 13.60 -6.32 -10.70
N MET A 303 12.44 -5.95 -11.25
CA MET A 303 12.27 -4.89 -12.25
C MET A 303 11.99 -3.55 -11.56
N GLY A 304 12.91 -2.60 -11.65
CA GLY A 304 12.86 -1.31 -10.95
C GLY A 304 12.09 -0.20 -11.66
N LYS A 305 11.53 -0.43 -12.85
CA LYS A 305 10.70 0.55 -13.59
C LYS A 305 11.34 1.94 -13.71
N ALA A 306 12.63 1.99 -13.99
CA ALA A 306 13.45 3.19 -14.07
C ALA A 306 13.57 4.02 -12.76
N ALA A 307 13.14 3.48 -11.59
CA ALA A 307 13.21 4.18 -10.31
C ALA A 307 14.63 4.59 -9.93
N ASP A 308 14.76 5.69 -9.19
CA ASP A 308 15.99 6.08 -8.50
C ASP A 308 16.12 5.32 -7.18
N PHE A 309 17.19 4.54 -7.03
CA PHE A 309 17.48 3.76 -5.83
C PHE A 309 18.39 4.49 -4.82
N THR A 310 18.92 5.66 -5.17
CA THR A 310 19.82 6.45 -4.30
C THR A 310 19.23 6.73 -2.91
N PRO A 311 17.91 6.98 -2.74
CA PRO A 311 17.32 7.22 -1.43
C PRO A 311 17.46 6.06 -0.44
N LEU A 312 17.71 4.82 -0.90
CA LEU A 312 17.92 3.66 -0.04
C LEU A 312 19.30 3.64 0.65
N ALA A 313 20.28 4.38 0.11
CA ALA A 313 21.68 4.30 0.52
C ALA A 313 21.89 4.66 2.00
N GLU A 314 21.41 5.82 2.45
CA GLU A 314 21.59 6.27 3.84
C GLU A 314 20.85 5.39 4.86
N PRO A 315 19.55 5.03 4.67
CA PRO A 315 18.87 4.12 5.58
C PRO A 315 19.52 2.74 5.68
N LEU A 316 19.98 2.16 4.56
CA LEU A 316 20.70 0.88 4.57
C LEU A 316 22.08 1.00 5.23
N ALA A 317 22.84 2.07 5.01
CA ALA A 317 24.10 2.32 5.70
C ALA A 317 23.92 2.33 7.23
N ARG A 318 22.82 2.92 7.70
CA ARG A 318 22.52 3.05 9.13
C ARG A 318 22.08 1.72 9.76
N HIS A 319 21.24 0.96 9.07
CA HIS A 319 20.53 -0.16 9.67
C HIS A 319 20.92 -1.53 9.12
N ALA A 320 21.49 -1.64 7.91
CA ALA A 320 21.78 -2.93 7.32
C ALA A 320 23.20 -3.43 7.59
N ARG A 321 23.33 -4.73 7.79
CA ARG A 321 24.60 -5.47 7.78
C ARG A 321 25.08 -5.61 6.33
N GLU A 322 24.17 -6.03 5.45
CA GLU A 322 24.45 -6.26 4.04
C GLU A 322 23.18 -6.04 3.20
N ALA A 323 23.36 -5.54 1.98
CA ALA A 323 22.36 -5.49 0.94
C ALA A 323 22.64 -6.65 -0.04
N VAL A 324 21.74 -7.64 -0.07
CA VAL A 324 21.82 -8.77 -1.01
C VAL A 324 20.87 -8.48 -2.17
N VAL A 325 21.42 -8.21 -3.35
CA VAL A 325 20.63 -7.76 -4.50
C VAL A 325 20.55 -8.82 -5.59
N PHE A 326 19.37 -8.96 -6.22
CA PHE A 326 19.10 -10.00 -7.23
C PHE A 326 18.19 -9.50 -8.36
N GLY A 327 18.07 -10.28 -9.44
CA GLY A 327 17.17 -10.02 -10.56
C GLY A 327 17.64 -8.94 -11.53
N ALA A 328 16.73 -8.47 -12.38
CA ALA A 328 17.03 -7.65 -13.56
C ALA A 328 17.78 -6.34 -13.24
N ASP A 329 17.39 -5.61 -12.21
CA ASP A 329 18.01 -4.33 -11.82
C ASP A 329 19.04 -4.45 -10.68
N ALA A 330 19.52 -5.65 -10.35
CA ALA A 330 20.53 -5.86 -9.32
C ALA A 330 21.80 -5.01 -9.51
N ALA A 331 22.23 -4.81 -10.75
CA ALA A 331 23.39 -3.98 -11.07
C ALA A 331 23.16 -2.50 -10.74
N ARG A 332 21.96 -1.97 -11.03
CA ARG A 332 21.55 -0.59 -10.72
C ARG A 332 21.44 -0.36 -9.21
N LEU A 333 20.85 -1.32 -8.49
CA LEU A 333 20.81 -1.30 -7.02
C LEU A 333 22.22 -1.29 -6.44
N ALA A 334 23.09 -2.21 -6.88
CA ALA A 334 24.46 -2.26 -6.41
C ALA A 334 25.23 -0.95 -6.68
N GLN A 335 25.01 -0.33 -7.84
CA GLN A 335 25.61 0.96 -8.17
C GLN A 335 25.13 2.08 -7.26
N ALA A 336 23.81 2.18 -7.00
CA ALA A 336 23.22 3.21 -6.16
C ALA A 336 23.66 3.10 -4.67
N LEU A 337 23.96 1.88 -4.22
CA LEU A 337 24.33 1.59 -2.83
C LEU A 337 25.87 1.50 -2.61
N ALA A 338 26.66 1.63 -3.67
CA ALA A 338 28.12 1.49 -3.61
C ALA A 338 28.76 2.47 -2.61
N GLY A 339 29.61 1.95 -1.72
CA GLY A 339 30.29 2.75 -0.70
C GLY A 339 29.45 3.07 0.55
N HIS A 340 28.17 2.69 0.59
CA HIS A 340 27.26 2.95 1.71
C HIS A 340 27.03 1.72 2.60
N VAL A 341 26.95 0.55 2.02
CA VAL A 341 26.69 -0.71 2.70
C VAL A 341 27.43 -1.86 2.00
N ALA A 342 27.72 -2.95 2.68
CA ALA A 342 28.24 -4.16 2.05
C ALA A 342 27.20 -4.72 1.07
N ILE A 343 27.64 -5.15 -0.12
CA ILE A 343 26.73 -5.59 -1.21
C ILE A 343 27.17 -6.95 -1.71
N THR A 344 26.24 -7.89 -1.77
CA THR A 344 26.37 -9.14 -2.51
C THR A 344 25.35 -9.19 -3.64
N ARG A 345 25.78 -9.52 -4.86
CA ARG A 345 24.90 -9.76 -6.00
C ARG A 345 24.66 -11.25 -6.17
N CYS A 346 23.39 -11.63 -6.30
CA CYS A 346 22.94 -12.99 -6.54
C CYS A 346 22.12 -13.07 -7.85
N ASP A 347 22.04 -14.24 -8.44
CA ASP A 347 21.29 -14.44 -9.68
C ASP A 347 19.78 -14.41 -9.44
N ASP A 348 19.35 -15.00 -8.32
CA ASP A 348 17.93 -15.14 -7.98
C ASP A 348 17.67 -14.97 -6.47
N LEU A 349 16.37 -14.95 -6.11
CA LEU A 349 15.92 -14.87 -4.72
C LEU A 349 16.42 -16.04 -3.88
N LYS A 350 16.51 -17.26 -4.44
CA LYS A 350 16.96 -18.44 -3.70
C LYS A 350 18.42 -18.30 -3.26
N ALA A 351 19.30 -17.87 -4.16
CA ALA A 351 20.69 -17.60 -3.85
C ALA A 351 20.85 -16.44 -2.85
N ALA A 352 20.01 -15.39 -2.99
CA ALA A 352 19.98 -14.27 -2.05
C ALA A 352 19.57 -14.71 -0.64
N MET A 353 18.59 -15.59 -0.50
CA MET A 353 18.16 -16.15 0.77
C MET A 353 19.22 -17.05 1.41
N ALA A 354 19.90 -17.88 0.62
CA ALA A 354 21.02 -18.69 1.11
C ALA A 354 22.12 -17.80 1.68
N ARG A 355 22.54 -16.77 0.92
CA ARG A 355 23.51 -15.78 1.41
C ARG A 355 23.08 -15.11 2.71
N ALA A 356 21.81 -14.71 2.80
CA ALA A 356 21.27 -14.09 4.00
C ALA A 356 21.31 -15.03 5.20
N GLY A 357 20.98 -16.29 5.03
CA GLY A 357 21.06 -17.30 6.08
C GLY A 357 22.49 -17.54 6.58
N ASP A 358 23.48 -17.52 5.67
CA ASP A 358 24.89 -17.74 5.99
C ASP A 358 25.50 -16.62 6.85
N ILE A 359 25.01 -15.38 6.71
CA ILE A 359 25.60 -14.20 7.38
C ILE A 359 24.76 -13.68 8.56
N ALA A 360 23.58 -14.24 8.78
CA ALA A 360 22.69 -13.78 9.84
C ALA A 360 23.23 -14.15 11.22
N GLU A 361 23.19 -13.18 12.13
CA GLU A 361 23.59 -13.33 13.53
C GLU A 361 22.39 -13.10 14.47
N PRO A 362 22.43 -13.62 15.70
CA PRO A 362 21.37 -13.39 16.67
C PRO A 362 21.05 -11.90 16.85
N GLY A 363 19.78 -11.54 16.77
CA GLY A 363 19.29 -10.16 16.78
C GLY A 363 19.05 -9.56 15.40
N ASP A 364 19.55 -10.19 14.33
CA ASP A 364 19.37 -9.72 12.95
C ASP A 364 17.96 -9.99 12.42
N CYS A 365 17.63 -9.27 11.35
CA CYS A 365 16.40 -9.45 10.60
C CYS A 365 16.67 -9.55 9.09
N VAL A 366 16.33 -10.67 8.49
CA VAL A 366 16.30 -10.84 7.02
C VAL A 366 15.01 -10.24 6.50
N LEU A 367 15.13 -9.15 5.74
CA LEU A 367 13.99 -8.40 5.20
C LEU A 367 13.92 -8.53 3.69
N LEU A 368 12.91 -9.22 3.16
CA LEU A 368 12.52 -9.11 1.76
C LEU A 368 11.59 -7.91 1.59
N SER A 369 12.12 -6.76 1.19
CA SER A 369 11.36 -5.57 0.76
C SER A 369 12.03 -5.02 -0.50
N PRO A 370 11.70 -5.57 -1.67
CA PRO A 370 12.60 -5.64 -2.81
C PRO A 370 12.77 -4.35 -3.61
N ALA A 371 12.03 -3.28 -3.32
CA ALA A 371 12.02 -2.00 -4.06
C ALA A 371 11.67 -2.13 -5.56
N CYS A 372 11.45 -3.33 -6.07
CA CYS A 372 11.26 -3.67 -7.48
C CYS A 372 10.04 -4.58 -7.67
N ALA A 373 9.42 -4.51 -8.85
CA ALA A 373 8.43 -5.50 -9.29
C ALA A 373 9.09 -6.88 -9.47
N SER A 374 8.29 -7.94 -9.43
CA SER A 374 8.77 -9.34 -9.42
C SER A 374 8.75 -10.02 -10.78
N LEU A 375 8.31 -9.32 -11.84
CA LEU A 375 7.91 -9.93 -13.12
C LEU A 375 9.07 -10.47 -13.97
N ASP A 376 10.30 -10.25 -13.55
CA ASP A 376 11.51 -10.83 -14.16
C ASP A 376 11.75 -12.29 -13.77
N GLN A 377 11.37 -12.66 -12.52
CA GLN A 377 11.60 -14.02 -12.00
C GLN A 377 10.31 -14.72 -11.54
N PHE A 378 9.22 -13.98 -11.33
CA PHE A 378 7.96 -14.50 -10.77
C PHE A 378 6.75 -13.94 -11.53
N SER A 379 5.65 -14.69 -11.56
CA SER A 379 4.39 -14.26 -12.18
C SER A 379 3.76 -13.03 -11.51
N ASN A 380 4.03 -12.83 -10.22
CA ASN A 380 3.54 -11.71 -9.41
C ASN A 380 4.29 -11.64 -8.07
N TYR A 381 4.01 -10.62 -7.26
CA TYR A 381 4.65 -10.44 -5.95
C TYR A 381 4.23 -11.52 -4.94
N GLN A 382 3.03 -12.11 -5.07
CA GLN A 382 2.59 -13.20 -4.21
C GLN A 382 3.47 -14.43 -4.43
N ALA A 383 3.70 -14.82 -5.68
CA ALA A 383 4.59 -15.94 -6.00
C ALA A 383 6.02 -15.74 -5.45
N ARG A 384 6.55 -14.50 -5.54
CA ARG A 384 7.84 -14.16 -4.90
C ARG A 384 7.78 -14.27 -3.37
N GLY A 385 6.70 -13.79 -2.78
CA GLY A 385 6.49 -13.88 -1.33
C GLY A 385 6.32 -15.30 -0.82
N GLU A 386 5.63 -16.17 -1.57
CA GLU A 386 5.52 -17.60 -1.24
C GLU A 386 6.88 -18.31 -1.37
N ALA A 387 7.68 -18.00 -2.39
CA ALA A 387 9.02 -18.54 -2.53
C ALA A 387 9.91 -18.12 -1.33
N PHE A 388 9.79 -16.88 -0.85
CA PHE A 388 10.49 -16.43 0.34
C PHE A 388 10.01 -17.15 1.61
N ARG A 389 8.70 -17.35 1.79
CA ARG A 389 8.14 -18.11 2.92
C ARG A 389 8.66 -19.54 2.94
N ALA A 390 8.62 -20.21 1.78
CA ALA A 390 9.12 -21.59 1.65
C ALA A 390 10.62 -21.69 1.97
N GLY A 391 11.42 -20.73 1.49
CA GLY A 391 12.86 -20.69 1.78
C GLY A 391 13.16 -20.41 3.25
N ALA A 392 12.40 -19.53 3.91
CA ALA A 392 12.53 -19.27 5.34
C ALA A 392 12.15 -20.50 6.17
N ALA A 393 11.10 -21.25 5.77
CA ALA A 393 10.74 -22.50 6.43
C ALA A 393 11.82 -23.57 6.26
N ALA A 394 12.43 -23.68 5.07
CA ALA A 394 13.55 -24.58 4.85
C ALA A 394 14.78 -24.21 5.69
N TRP A 395 15.06 -22.93 5.83
CA TRP A 395 16.13 -22.41 6.72
C TRP A 395 15.89 -22.83 8.18
N LEU A 396 14.66 -22.72 8.71
CA LEU A 396 14.32 -23.18 10.06
C LEU A 396 14.65 -24.66 10.24
N GLN A 397 14.33 -25.52 9.27
CA GLN A 397 14.59 -26.97 9.36
C GLN A 397 16.08 -27.32 9.46
N THR A 398 16.98 -26.46 8.98
CA THR A 398 18.44 -26.71 9.11
C THR A 398 18.92 -26.64 10.56
N PHE A 399 18.25 -25.83 11.39
CA PHE A 399 18.58 -25.73 12.82
C PHE A 399 18.00 -26.91 13.62
N ASP A 400 16.76 -27.32 13.34
CA ASP A 400 16.14 -28.46 14.02
C ASP A 400 16.95 -29.75 13.84
N GLN A 401 17.65 -29.89 12.68
CA GLN A 401 18.51 -31.05 12.40
C GLN A 401 19.87 -30.98 13.08
N GLN A 402 20.35 -29.81 13.47
CA GLN A 402 21.63 -29.65 14.20
C GLN A 402 21.48 -29.84 15.72
N GLU A 403 20.26 -29.68 16.26
CA GLU A 403 19.94 -29.89 17.67
C GLU A 403 19.40 -31.31 17.97
N ALA A 404 19.19 -32.15 16.96
CA ALA A 404 18.83 -33.54 17.17
C ALA A 404 20.05 -34.33 17.70
N PRO A 405 19.97 -34.97 18.90
CA PRO A 405 21.10 -35.62 19.59
C PRO A 405 21.62 -36.85 18.84
#